data_b7fe2525282705e955e842d574bec81c
#
_entry.id   b7fe2525282705e955e842d574bec81c
#
_cell.length_a   1.000
_cell.length_b   1.000
_cell.length_c   1.000
_cell.angle_alpha   90.00
_cell.angle_beta   90.00
_cell.angle_gamma   90.00
#
_symmetry.space_group_name_H-M   'P 1'
#
loop_
_entity.id
_entity.type
_entity.pdbx_description
1 polymer ?
#
loop_
_entity_poly.entity_id
_entity_poly.type
_entity_poly.pdbx_seq_one_letter_code
_entity_poly.pdbx_strand_id
1 'polypeptide(L)'
;MVNAVAAEYTNLLFLNLETLMQPRYKDTLWTDKIMQNLLRISIYKNLILSNRIFCTTPKTIRGRLLIYLSSQASKAESTVFQIPFNRQELADYLNLDSSALSKELGKMRDEGILEFRKNQFVLHQLPE
;
A
#
# COMPACT_ATOMS: atom_id res chain seq x y z
N MET A 1 -6.47 2.54 21.36
CA MET A 1 -6.08 3.96 21.32
C MET A 1 -4.82 4.04 20.46
N VAL A 2 -4.78 4.92 19.47
CA VAL A 2 -3.60 5.10 18.61
C VAL A 2 -2.84 6.31 19.13
N ASN A 3 -1.56 6.14 19.43
CA ASN A 3 -0.69 7.23 19.84
C ASN A 3 0.18 7.64 18.65
N ALA A 4 0.35 8.94 18.43
CA ALA A 4 1.32 9.49 17.52
C ALA A 4 2.50 10.04 18.32
N VAL A 5 3.72 9.65 17.95
CA VAL A 5 4.95 10.10 18.59
C VAL A 5 5.81 10.81 17.54
N ALA A 6 6.26 12.03 17.85
CA ALA A 6 7.17 12.74 16.97
C ALA A 6 8.57 12.09 17.02
N ALA A 7 9.11 11.71 15.86
CA ALA A 7 10.46 11.14 15.75
C ALA A 7 11.56 12.20 15.70
N GLU A 8 11.20 13.42 15.34
CA GLU A 8 12.10 14.59 15.23
C GLU A 8 11.35 15.88 15.55
N TYR A 9 12.02 17.03 15.49
CA TYR A 9 11.37 18.33 15.71
C TYR A 9 10.20 18.50 14.72
N THR A 10 8.99 18.66 15.25
CA THR A 10 7.75 18.64 14.46
C THR A 10 6.83 19.78 14.85
N ASN A 11 6.34 20.53 13.87
CA ASN A 11 5.27 21.50 14.04
C ASN A 11 3.92 20.83 13.79
N LEU A 12 2.98 20.99 14.71
CA LEU A 12 1.63 20.42 14.61
C LEU A 12 0.59 21.53 14.42
N LEU A 13 -0.29 21.32 13.46
CA LEU A 13 -1.48 22.15 13.25
C LEU A 13 -2.73 21.30 13.53
N PHE A 14 -3.51 21.72 14.53
CA PHE A 14 -4.80 21.10 14.84
C PHE A 14 -5.92 21.86 14.14
N LEU A 15 -6.69 21.17 13.30
CA LEU A 15 -7.86 21.72 12.61
C LEU A 15 -9.13 21.10 13.15
N ASN A 16 -10.06 21.93 13.61
CA ASN A 16 -11.41 21.48 13.96
C ASN A 16 -12.29 21.52 12.69
N LEU A 17 -12.56 20.34 12.13
CA LEU A 17 -13.34 20.23 10.90
C LEU A 17 -14.80 20.67 11.08
N GLU A 18 -15.41 20.45 12.25
CA GLU A 18 -16.77 20.91 12.53
C GLU A 18 -16.87 22.43 12.47
N THR A 19 -15.85 23.13 12.99
CA THR A 19 -15.77 24.58 12.90
C THR A 19 -15.64 25.06 11.46
N LEU A 20 -14.85 24.36 10.64
CA LEU A 20 -14.67 24.70 9.22
C LEU A 20 -15.96 24.49 8.39
N MET A 21 -16.82 23.58 8.81
CA MET A 21 -18.09 23.31 8.14
C MET A 21 -19.23 24.26 8.55
N GLN A 22 -18.99 25.19 9.48
CA GLN A 22 -20.00 26.18 9.89
C GLN A 22 -20.36 27.13 8.74
N PRO A 23 -21.61 27.61 8.67
CA PRO A 23 -22.09 28.48 7.58
C PRO A 23 -21.23 29.74 7.33
N ARG A 24 -20.62 30.30 8.38
CA ARG A 24 -19.76 31.49 8.28
C ARG A 24 -18.46 31.28 7.49
N TYR A 25 -18.03 30.02 7.31
CA TYR A 25 -16.83 29.66 6.54
C TYR A 25 -17.17 28.93 5.25
N LYS A 26 -18.45 28.64 5.04
CA LYS A 26 -18.93 27.82 3.94
C LYS A 26 -18.72 28.63 2.68
N ASP A 27 -18.52 29.05 1.93
CA ASP A 27 -18.36 29.75 0.65
C ASP A 27 -17.04 30.55 0.57
N THR A 28 -16.03 30.19 1.37
CA THR A 28 -14.71 30.77 1.22
C THR A 28 -13.81 29.89 0.36
N LEU A 29 -13.06 30.51 -0.56
CA LEU A 29 -12.18 29.81 -1.50
C LEU A 29 -11.16 28.87 -0.82
N TRP A 30 -10.72 29.23 0.37
CA TRP A 30 -9.77 28.42 1.13
C TRP A 30 -10.43 27.22 1.82
N THR A 31 -11.68 27.32 2.25
CA THR A 31 -12.44 26.21 2.84
C THR A 31 -12.66 25.12 1.80
N ASP A 32 -13.10 25.48 0.61
CA ASP A 32 -13.30 24.55 -0.49
C ASP A 32 -11.98 23.83 -0.84
N LYS A 33 -10.88 24.58 -0.90
CA LYS A 33 -9.57 24.01 -1.20
C LYS A 33 -9.08 23.03 -0.12
N ILE A 34 -9.32 23.35 1.16
CA ILE A 34 -9.00 22.43 2.28
C ILE A 34 -9.86 21.17 2.18
N MET A 35 -11.16 21.31 1.97
CA MET A 35 -12.08 20.18 1.88
C MET A 35 -11.76 19.27 0.70
N GLN A 36 -11.47 19.83 -0.47
CA GLN A 36 -11.03 19.07 -1.64
C GLN A 36 -9.72 18.30 -1.35
N ASN A 37 -8.75 18.92 -0.70
CA ASN A 37 -7.49 18.27 -0.36
C ASN A 37 -7.69 17.15 0.68
N LEU A 38 -8.51 17.37 1.71
CA LEU A 38 -8.85 16.36 2.70
C LEU A 38 -9.58 15.17 2.07
N LEU A 39 -10.51 15.45 1.14
CA LEU A 39 -11.21 14.39 0.40
C LEU A 39 -10.23 13.57 -0.45
N ARG A 40 -9.34 14.22 -1.19
CA ARG A 40 -8.31 13.53 -1.98
C ARG A 40 -7.40 12.65 -1.12
N ILE A 41 -6.93 13.15 0.02
CA ILE A 41 -6.10 12.39 0.96
C ILE A 41 -6.88 11.20 1.51
N SER A 42 -8.15 11.39 1.89
CA SER A 42 -9.00 10.33 2.44
C SER A 42 -9.27 9.23 1.41
N ILE A 43 -9.58 9.58 0.17
CA ILE A 43 -9.77 8.62 -0.93
C ILE A 43 -8.47 7.85 -1.17
N TYR A 44 -7.33 8.53 -1.28
CA TYR A 44 -6.04 7.89 -1.51
C TYR A 44 -5.67 6.90 -0.40
N LYS A 45 -5.81 7.32 0.87
CA LYS A 45 -5.57 6.43 2.02
C LYS A 45 -6.53 5.24 2.05
N ASN A 46 -7.80 5.44 1.72
CA ASN A 46 -8.78 4.36 1.65
C ASN A 46 -8.40 3.32 0.58
N LEU A 47 -7.99 3.78 -0.61
CA LEU A 47 -7.52 2.88 -1.68
C LEU A 47 -6.29 2.07 -1.25
N ILE A 48 -5.31 2.69 -0.57
CA ILE A 48 -4.13 1.99 -0.06
C ILE A 48 -4.53 0.92 0.97
N LEU A 49 -5.40 1.26 1.92
CA LEU A 49 -5.86 0.33 2.95
C LEU A 49 -6.67 -0.81 2.35
N SER A 50 -7.58 -0.52 1.42
CA SER A 50 -8.38 -1.53 0.71
C SER A 50 -7.49 -2.50 -0.07
N ASN A 51 -6.49 -1.98 -0.78
CA ASN A 51 -5.53 -2.83 -1.50
C ASN A 51 -4.71 -3.71 -0.54
N ARG A 52 -4.29 -3.19 0.60
CA ARG A 52 -3.59 -3.99 1.62
C ARG A 52 -4.47 -5.10 2.18
N ILE A 53 -5.73 -4.81 2.50
CA ILE A 53 -6.70 -5.80 2.96
C ILE A 53 -6.85 -6.89 1.90
N PHE A 54 -7.04 -6.52 0.64
CA PHE A 54 -7.17 -7.45 -0.47
C PHE A 54 -5.94 -8.37 -0.60
N CYS A 55 -4.73 -7.81 -0.53
CA CYS A 55 -3.49 -8.59 -0.58
C CYS A 55 -3.28 -9.50 0.63
N THR A 56 -3.84 -9.17 1.80
CA THR A 56 -3.65 -9.94 3.06
C THR A 56 -4.80 -10.92 3.34
N THR A 57 -5.89 -10.87 2.60
CA THR A 57 -7.04 -11.77 2.75
C THR A 57 -6.73 -13.25 2.47
N PRO A 58 -5.91 -13.63 1.46
CA PRO A 58 -5.61 -15.04 1.23
C PRO A 58 -4.96 -15.70 2.44
N LYS A 59 -5.34 -16.97 2.69
CA LYS A 59 -4.82 -17.74 3.82
C LYS A 59 -3.37 -18.20 3.62
N THR A 60 -2.92 -18.31 2.37
CA THR A 60 -1.59 -18.83 2.03
C THR A 60 -0.62 -17.70 1.71
N ILE A 61 0.65 -17.90 2.03
CA ILE A 61 1.75 -16.98 1.68
C ILE A 61 1.78 -16.75 0.16
N ARG A 62 1.70 -17.84 -0.61
CA ARG A 62 1.66 -17.81 -2.07
C ARG A 62 0.51 -16.97 -2.62
N GLY A 63 -0.69 -17.15 -2.09
CA GLY A 63 -1.86 -16.37 -2.50
C GLY A 63 -1.67 -14.87 -2.25
N ARG A 64 -1.14 -14.48 -1.09
CA ARG A 64 -0.83 -13.07 -0.77
C ARG A 64 0.21 -12.49 -1.72
N LEU A 65 1.28 -13.25 -1.99
CA LEU A 65 2.34 -12.85 -2.92
C LEU A 65 1.80 -12.68 -4.35
N LEU A 66 1.04 -13.65 -4.86
CA LEU A 66 0.49 -13.59 -6.21
C LEU A 66 -0.44 -12.39 -6.39
N ILE A 67 -1.37 -12.16 -5.47
CA ILE A 67 -2.27 -11.00 -5.54
C ILE A 67 -1.48 -9.69 -5.51
N TYR A 68 -0.52 -9.56 -4.61
CA TYR A 68 0.29 -8.35 -4.53
C TYR A 68 1.10 -8.12 -5.80
N LEU A 69 1.84 -9.13 -6.26
CA LEU A 69 2.71 -9.02 -7.44
C LEU A 69 1.90 -8.79 -8.72
N SER A 70 0.74 -9.47 -8.88
CA SER A 70 -0.17 -9.22 -10.01
C SER A 70 -0.71 -7.79 -10.01
N SER A 71 -1.06 -7.25 -8.83
CA SER A 71 -1.46 -5.85 -8.70
C SER A 71 -0.34 -4.88 -9.09
N GLN A 72 0.93 -5.19 -8.78
CA GLN A 72 2.06 -4.36 -9.19
C GLN A 72 2.33 -4.47 -10.69
N ALA A 73 2.26 -5.65 -11.26
CA ALA A 73 2.39 -5.88 -12.70
C ALA A 73 1.31 -5.11 -13.49
N SER A 74 0.06 -5.17 -13.02
CA SER A 74 -1.05 -4.42 -13.61
C SER A 74 -0.84 -2.91 -13.56
N LYS A 75 -0.34 -2.38 -12.44
CA LYS A 75 -0.01 -0.94 -12.31
C LYS A 75 1.15 -0.50 -13.21
N ALA A 76 2.12 -1.38 -13.42
CA ALA A 76 3.27 -1.15 -14.28
C ALA A 76 2.94 -1.41 -15.76
N GLU A 77 1.76 -1.97 -16.06
CA GLU A 77 1.37 -2.44 -17.40
C GLU A 77 2.45 -3.35 -18.03
N SER A 78 3.13 -4.12 -17.19
CA SER A 78 4.28 -4.94 -17.57
C SER A 78 4.42 -6.16 -16.66
N THR A 79 4.87 -7.28 -17.24
CA THR A 79 5.27 -8.45 -16.46
C THR A 79 6.62 -8.29 -15.77
N VAL A 80 7.41 -7.28 -16.16
CA VAL A 80 8.70 -6.91 -15.56
C VAL A 80 8.51 -5.59 -14.83
N PHE A 81 8.66 -5.60 -13.49
CA PHE A 81 8.41 -4.42 -12.67
C PHE A 81 9.27 -4.40 -11.42
N GLN A 82 9.31 -3.25 -10.76
CA GLN A 82 9.99 -3.04 -9.50
C GLN A 82 8.98 -2.68 -8.42
N ILE A 83 9.16 -3.28 -7.23
CA ILE A 83 8.35 -2.92 -6.05
C ILE A 83 9.12 -1.93 -5.15
N PRO A 84 8.41 -1.06 -4.41
CA PRO A 84 9.05 -0.07 -3.53
C PRO A 84 9.61 -0.68 -2.23
N PHE A 85 9.34 -1.96 -1.97
CA PHE A 85 9.69 -2.63 -0.72
C PHE A 85 10.96 -3.45 -0.84
N ASN A 86 11.77 -3.42 0.21
CA ASN A 86 12.75 -4.46 0.45
C ASN A 86 12.06 -5.74 0.99
N ARG A 87 12.83 -6.79 1.26
CA ARG A 87 12.27 -8.10 1.67
C ARG A 87 11.53 -8.04 3.01
N GLN A 88 12.06 -7.32 3.99
CA GLN A 88 11.43 -7.17 5.30
C GLN A 88 10.16 -6.32 5.19
N GLU A 89 10.22 -5.20 4.50
CA GLU A 89 9.07 -4.31 4.28
C GLU A 89 7.92 -5.02 3.55
N LEU A 90 8.24 -5.88 2.57
CA LEU A 90 7.23 -6.68 1.87
C LEU A 90 6.58 -7.69 2.82
N ALA A 91 7.36 -8.34 3.67
CA ALA A 91 6.84 -9.26 4.68
C ALA A 91 5.90 -8.53 5.66
N ASP A 92 6.30 -7.38 6.17
CA ASP A 92 5.50 -6.54 7.06
C ASP A 92 4.22 -6.03 6.38
N TYR A 93 4.31 -5.65 5.12
CA TYR A 93 3.14 -5.21 4.34
C TYR A 93 2.12 -6.34 4.18
N LEU A 94 2.57 -7.56 3.92
CA LEU A 94 1.72 -8.74 3.70
C LEU A 94 1.36 -9.49 4.98
N ASN A 95 1.77 -9.01 6.16
CA ASN A 95 1.61 -9.71 7.45
C ASN A 95 2.18 -11.14 7.40
N LEU A 96 3.44 -11.28 7.00
CA LEU A 96 4.14 -12.54 6.86
C LEU A 96 5.46 -12.52 7.62
N ASP A 97 5.94 -13.70 8.00
CA ASP A 97 7.32 -13.86 8.41
C ASP A 97 8.27 -13.74 7.21
N SER A 98 9.36 -12.97 7.37
CA SER A 98 10.30 -12.66 6.29
C SER A 98 11.04 -13.89 5.77
N SER A 99 11.33 -14.87 6.64
CA SER A 99 11.99 -16.12 6.26
C SER A 99 11.02 -17.03 5.49
N ALA A 100 9.77 -17.12 5.94
CA ALA A 100 8.71 -17.86 5.27
C ALA A 100 8.39 -17.28 3.89
N LEU A 101 8.32 -15.95 3.78
CA LEU A 101 8.15 -15.24 2.51
C LEU A 101 9.31 -15.53 1.55
N SER A 102 10.55 -15.46 2.02
CA SER A 102 11.73 -15.71 1.20
C SER A 102 11.77 -17.16 0.69
N LYS A 103 11.40 -18.12 1.55
CA LYS A 103 11.30 -19.53 1.19
C LYS A 103 10.24 -19.77 0.12
N GLU A 104 9.08 -19.14 0.24
CA GLU A 104 8.00 -19.28 -0.74
C GLU A 104 8.37 -18.65 -2.09
N LEU A 105 9.00 -17.47 -2.08
CA LEU A 105 9.51 -16.86 -3.33
C LEU A 105 10.54 -17.74 -4.03
N GLY A 106 11.42 -18.41 -3.26
CA GLY A 106 12.34 -19.39 -3.82
C GLY A 106 11.62 -20.53 -4.52
N LYS A 107 10.59 -21.11 -3.89
CA LYS A 107 9.77 -22.17 -4.50
C LYS A 107 9.09 -21.70 -5.79
N MET A 108 8.46 -20.51 -5.74
CA MET A 108 7.77 -19.95 -6.91
C MET A 108 8.73 -19.71 -8.09
N ARG A 109 9.97 -19.31 -7.80
CA ARG A 109 11.02 -19.21 -8.82
C ARG A 109 11.40 -20.58 -9.38
N ASP A 110 11.62 -21.56 -8.52
CA ASP A 110 12.03 -22.91 -8.93
C ASP A 110 10.92 -23.64 -9.73
N GLU A 111 9.65 -23.27 -9.49
CA GLU A 111 8.47 -23.69 -10.25
C GLU A 111 8.28 -22.90 -11.57
N GLY A 112 9.10 -21.88 -11.85
CA GLY A 112 9.00 -21.07 -13.06
C GLY A 112 7.83 -20.08 -13.10
N ILE A 113 7.20 -19.78 -11.95
CA ILE A 113 6.07 -18.84 -11.86
C ILE A 113 6.57 -17.41 -11.96
N LEU A 114 7.72 -17.12 -11.35
CA LEU A 114 8.33 -15.80 -11.32
C LEU A 114 9.85 -15.88 -11.26
N GLU A 115 10.49 -14.78 -11.63
CA GLU A 115 11.88 -14.51 -11.32
C GLU A 115 11.98 -13.23 -10.50
N PHE A 116 13.04 -13.13 -9.71
CA PHE A 116 13.29 -11.90 -8.94
C PHE A 116 14.79 -11.67 -8.70
N ARG A 117 15.15 -10.39 -8.67
CA ARG A 117 16.46 -9.91 -8.22
C ARG A 117 16.26 -8.70 -7.32
N LYS A 118 16.52 -8.89 -6.00
CA LYS A 118 16.21 -7.87 -4.97
C LYS A 118 14.71 -7.50 -5.00
N ASN A 119 14.38 -6.29 -5.44
CA ASN A 119 13.03 -5.75 -5.54
C ASN A 119 12.49 -5.69 -6.99
N GLN A 120 13.23 -6.23 -7.95
CA GLN A 120 12.76 -6.43 -9.32
C GLN A 120 12.15 -7.80 -9.48
N PHE A 121 11.02 -7.88 -10.19
CA PHE A 121 10.26 -9.11 -10.42
C PHE A 121 9.91 -9.26 -11.90
N VAL A 122 9.88 -10.52 -12.34
CA VAL A 122 9.35 -10.92 -13.64
C VAL A 122 8.28 -11.98 -13.36
N LEU A 123 7.05 -11.76 -13.80
CA LEU A 123 5.98 -12.76 -13.72
C LEU A 123 5.85 -13.47 -15.07
N HIS A 124 5.96 -14.80 -15.06
CA HIS A 124 5.80 -15.63 -16.26
C HIS A 124 4.35 -16.07 -16.47
N GLN A 125 3.56 -16.14 -15.40
CA GLN A 125 2.14 -16.46 -15.44
C GLN A 125 1.38 -15.44 -14.61
N LEU A 126 0.45 -14.73 -15.24
CA LEU A 126 -0.56 -13.98 -14.50
C LEU A 126 -1.64 -15.00 -14.10
N PRO A 127 -2.07 -15.04 -12.82
CA PRO A 127 -3.25 -15.83 -12.46
C PRO A 127 -4.46 -15.28 -13.23
N GLU A 128 -5.20 -16.18 -13.89
CA GLU A 128 -6.48 -15.89 -14.52
C GLU A 128 -7.50 -15.37 -13.51
#